data_8ba102c7b584aeb877aeb954cc2ddd51
#
_entry.id   8ba102c7b584aeb877aeb954cc2ddd51
#
_cell.length_a   1.000
_cell.length_b   1.000
_cell.length_c   1.000
_cell.angle_alpha   90.00
_cell.angle_beta   90.00
_cell.angle_gamma   90.00
#
_symmetry.space_group_name_H-M   'P 1'
#
loop_
_entity.id
_entity.type
_entity.pdbx_description
1 polymer ?
#
loop_
_entity_poly.entity_id
_entity_poly.type
_entity_poly.pdbx_seq_one_letter_code
_entity_poly.pdbx_strand_id
1 'polypeptide(L)'
;MEARATLRYARISPRKVSIVMDLIRNKPLNEALAILQYTPKAACEPLLKLVKSAAANAENNFSMDKNALYVAECYVCPGPTLKRLMPRDHGRAFRILKRTSHMTVVLKEKE
;
A
#
# COMPACT_ATOMS: atom_id res chain seq x y z
N MET A 1 -3.05 -2.73 -21.30
CA MET A 1 -4.13 -2.37 -20.36
C MET A 1 -3.66 -2.55 -18.91
N GLU A 2 -4.04 -1.66 -18.05
CA GLU A 2 -3.62 -1.71 -16.65
C GLU A 2 -4.78 -1.41 -15.73
N ALA A 3 -4.75 -1.96 -14.52
CA ALA A 3 -5.73 -1.69 -13.49
C ALA A 3 -4.99 -1.04 -12.30
N ARG A 4 -5.54 0.04 -11.81
CA ARG A 4 -4.93 0.83 -10.74
C ARG A 4 -5.86 0.92 -9.55
N ALA A 5 -5.29 0.86 -8.36
CA ALA A 5 -6.00 1.16 -7.12
C ALA A 5 -5.14 2.06 -6.26
N THR A 6 -5.78 2.99 -5.58
CA THR A 6 -5.09 3.96 -4.72
C THR A 6 -5.79 4.02 -3.37
N LEU A 7 -5.00 3.95 -2.30
CA LEU A 7 -5.48 4.17 -0.94
C LEU A 7 -4.86 5.47 -0.44
N ARG A 8 -5.71 6.43 -0.10
CA ARG A 8 -5.26 7.74 0.38
C ARG A 8 -5.37 7.84 1.90
N TYR A 9 -4.48 8.63 2.50
CA TYR A 9 -4.51 8.97 3.92
C TYR A 9 -4.40 7.75 4.85
N ALA A 10 -3.65 6.73 4.43
CA ALA A 10 -3.36 5.61 5.32
C ALA A 10 -2.47 6.06 6.47
N ARG A 11 -2.83 5.67 7.70
CA ARG A 11 -2.14 6.10 8.92
C ARG A 11 -0.88 5.26 9.17
N ILE A 12 0.00 5.21 8.20
CA ILE A 12 1.27 4.47 8.25
C ILE A 12 2.33 5.32 7.57
N SER A 13 3.56 5.31 8.08
CA SER A 13 4.61 6.11 7.46
C SER A 13 4.99 5.57 6.08
N PRO A 14 5.31 6.45 5.12
CA PRO A 14 5.70 6.01 3.78
C PRO A 14 6.88 5.05 3.76
N ARG A 15 7.84 5.24 4.67
CA ARG A 15 9.03 4.38 4.75
C ARG A 15 8.66 2.93 5.06
N LYS A 16 7.73 2.72 6.00
CA LYS A 16 7.29 1.37 6.37
C LYS A 16 6.55 0.69 5.23
N VAL A 17 5.73 1.45 4.50
CA VAL A 17 5.01 0.93 3.34
C VAL A 17 5.99 0.59 2.21
N SER A 18 6.96 1.44 1.96
CA SER A 18 7.94 1.25 0.90
C SER A 18 8.72 -0.07 1.06
N ILE A 19 9.09 -0.40 2.30
CA ILE A 19 9.81 -1.64 2.60
C ILE A 19 8.98 -2.86 2.17
N VAL A 20 7.68 -2.85 2.45
CA VAL A 20 6.79 -3.95 2.09
C VAL A 20 6.54 -3.97 0.58
N MET A 21 6.38 -2.82 -0.05
CA MET A 21 6.18 -2.73 -1.50
C MET A 21 7.33 -3.32 -2.30
N ASP A 22 8.55 -3.18 -1.81
CA ASP A 22 9.72 -3.77 -2.48
C ASP A 22 9.65 -5.29 -2.54
N LEU A 23 8.91 -5.92 -1.61
CA LEU A 23 8.75 -7.38 -1.59
C LEU A 23 7.80 -7.88 -2.67
N ILE A 24 6.86 -7.06 -3.12
CA ILE A 24 5.82 -7.49 -4.07
C ILE A 24 6.01 -6.94 -5.48
N ARG A 25 6.94 -6.01 -5.66
CA ARG A 25 7.16 -5.39 -6.98
C ARG A 25 7.59 -6.43 -7.99
N ASN A 26 6.94 -6.43 -9.16
CA ASN A 26 7.19 -7.36 -10.27
C ASN A 26 6.88 -8.82 -9.97
N LYS A 27 6.09 -9.08 -8.92
CA LYS A 27 5.68 -10.44 -8.58
C LYS A 27 4.32 -10.76 -9.19
N PRO A 28 4.06 -12.04 -9.55
CA PRO A 28 2.72 -12.44 -9.97
C PRO A 28 1.71 -12.14 -8.87
N LEU A 29 0.46 -11.88 -9.26
CA LEU A 29 -0.58 -11.51 -8.30
C LEU A 29 -0.71 -12.50 -7.14
N ASN A 30 -0.78 -13.79 -7.45
CA ASN A 30 -0.95 -14.82 -6.43
C ASN A 30 0.22 -14.84 -5.44
N GLU A 31 1.43 -14.68 -5.94
CA GLU A 31 2.63 -14.64 -5.11
C GLU A 31 2.65 -13.37 -4.25
N ALA A 32 2.29 -12.23 -4.82
CA ALA A 32 2.22 -10.98 -4.07
C ALA A 32 1.21 -11.05 -2.93
N LEU A 33 0.03 -11.63 -3.18
CA LEU A 33 -0.98 -11.80 -2.15
C LEU A 33 -0.49 -12.71 -1.02
N ALA A 34 0.21 -13.80 -1.36
CA ALA A 34 0.76 -14.71 -0.37
C ALA A 34 1.83 -14.02 0.48
N ILE A 35 2.72 -13.25 -0.14
CA ILE A 35 3.75 -12.50 0.57
C ILE A 35 3.11 -11.54 1.59
N LEU A 36 2.10 -10.79 1.16
CA LEU A 36 1.43 -9.83 2.03
C LEU A 36 0.67 -10.51 3.18
N GLN A 37 0.09 -11.67 2.90
CA GLN A 37 -0.68 -12.42 3.91
C GLN A 37 0.20 -12.97 5.02
N TYR A 38 1.42 -13.40 4.68
CA TYR A 38 2.30 -14.08 5.63
C TYR A 38 3.42 -13.21 6.19
N THR A 39 3.56 -11.98 5.75
CA THR A 39 4.57 -11.07 6.28
C THR A 39 4.00 -10.34 7.50
N PRO A 40 4.64 -10.46 8.68
CA PRO A 40 4.10 -9.87 9.92
C PRO A 40 4.45 -8.39 10.06
N LYS A 41 3.91 -7.55 9.18
CA LYS A 41 4.12 -6.11 9.22
C LYS A 41 2.79 -5.39 9.15
N ALA A 42 2.67 -4.28 9.88
CA ALA A 42 1.43 -3.52 9.95
C ALA A 42 1.00 -2.96 8.58
N ALA A 43 1.95 -2.63 7.72
CA ALA A 43 1.67 -2.10 6.39
C ALA A 43 1.06 -3.16 5.45
N CYS A 44 1.23 -4.45 5.76
CA CYS A 44 0.76 -5.53 4.87
C CYS A 44 -0.76 -5.60 4.79
N GLU A 45 -1.46 -5.36 5.88
CA GLU A 45 -2.93 -5.46 5.89
C GLU A 45 -3.59 -4.46 4.94
N PRO A 46 -3.34 -3.14 5.04
CA PRO A 46 -3.94 -2.20 4.09
C PRO A 46 -3.44 -2.42 2.67
N LEU A 47 -2.19 -2.82 2.49
CA LEU A 47 -1.63 -3.08 1.17
C LEU A 47 -2.26 -4.31 0.54
N LEU A 48 -2.53 -5.36 1.33
CA LEU A 48 -3.23 -6.56 0.87
C LEU A 48 -4.62 -6.21 0.34
N LYS A 49 -5.36 -5.39 1.07
CA LYS A 49 -6.68 -4.93 0.65
C LYS A 49 -6.60 -4.11 -0.63
N LEU A 50 -5.56 -3.28 -0.75
CA LEU A 50 -5.36 -2.45 -1.93
C LEU A 50 -5.07 -3.30 -3.16
N VAL A 51 -4.23 -4.31 -3.04
CA VAL A 51 -3.91 -5.23 -4.15
C VAL A 51 -5.15 -6.01 -4.56
N LYS A 52 -5.95 -6.48 -3.61
CA LYS A 52 -7.22 -7.15 -3.91
C LYS A 52 -8.19 -6.23 -4.63
N SER A 53 -8.24 -4.96 -4.24
CA SER A 53 -9.08 -3.96 -4.90
C SER A 53 -8.65 -3.74 -6.35
N ALA A 54 -7.34 -3.64 -6.59
CA ALA A 54 -6.80 -3.50 -7.95
C ALA A 54 -7.12 -4.73 -8.80
N ALA A 55 -7.03 -5.93 -8.22
CA ALA A 55 -7.36 -7.18 -8.92
C ALA A 55 -8.85 -7.22 -9.27
N ALA A 56 -9.72 -6.78 -8.37
CA ALA A 56 -11.15 -6.70 -8.64
C ALA A 56 -11.45 -5.69 -9.76
N ASN A 57 -10.76 -4.56 -9.78
CA ASN A 57 -10.91 -3.58 -10.85
C ASN A 57 -10.48 -4.16 -12.20
N ALA A 58 -9.38 -4.93 -12.21
CA ALA A 58 -8.90 -5.57 -13.43
C ALA A 58 -9.92 -6.55 -13.98
N GLU A 59 -10.47 -7.38 -13.12
CA GLU A 59 -11.43 -8.42 -13.51
C GLU A 59 -12.77 -7.82 -13.93
N ASN A 60 -13.32 -6.92 -13.12
CA ASN A 60 -14.69 -6.42 -13.33
C ASN A 60 -14.78 -5.29 -14.37
N ASN A 61 -13.79 -4.39 -14.41
CA ASN A 61 -13.85 -3.22 -15.27
C ASN A 61 -13.14 -3.40 -16.60
N PHE A 62 -12.14 -4.25 -16.66
CA PHE A 62 -11.30 -4.43 -17.86
C PHE A 62 -11.28 -5.85 -18.37
N SER A 63 -12.01 -6.76 -17.75
CA SER A 63 -12.10 -8.19 -18.15
C SER A 63 -10.71 -8.84 -18.29
N MET A 64 -9.77 -8.45 -17.45
CA MET A 64 -8.41 -9.00 -17.48
C MET A 64 -8.36 -10.37 -16.83
N ASP A 65 -7.49 -11.23 -17.33
CA ASP A 65 -7.28 -12.56 -16.77
C ASP A 65 -6.49 -12.45 -15.46
N LYS A 66 -7.15 -12.81 -14.36
CA LYS A 66 -6.56 -12.76 -13.03
C LYS A 66 -5.28 -13.58 -12.91
N ASN A 67 -5.19 -14.70 -13.63
CA ASN A 67 -4.02 -15.58 -13.58
C ASN A 67 -2.81 -14.98 -14.32
N ALA A 68 -3.04 -14.02 -15.20
CA ALA A 68 -1.97 -13.35 -15.95
C ALA A 68 -1.53 -12.03 -15.31
N LEU A 69 -2.17 -11.61 -14.23
CA LEU A 69 -1.85 -10.34 -13.58
C LEU A 69 -0.56 -10.41 -12.76
N TYR A 70 0.18 -9.31 -12.79
CA TYR A 70 1.35 -9.12 -11.94
C TYR A 70 1.40 -7.68 -11.44
N VAL A 71 2.14 -7.45 -10.36
CA VAL A 71 2.32 -6.11 -9.81
C VAL A 71 3.36 -5.38 -10.65
N ALA A 72 2.89 -4.60 -11.62
CA ALA A 72 3.78 -3.88 -12.54
C ALA A 72 4.43 -2.69 -11.85
N GLU A 73 3.64 -1.95 -11.10
CA GLU A 73 4.11 -0.78 -10.37
C GLU A 73 3.43 -0.74 -9.01
N CYS A 74 4.18 -0.37 -8.00
CA CYS A 74 3.63 -0.01 -6.71
C CYS A 74 4.51 1.07 -6.11
N TYR A 75 3.89 2.09 -5.58
CA TYR A 75 4.62 3.19 -4.97
C TYR A 75 3.81 3.84 -3.88
N VAL A 76 4.51 4.56 -3.01
CA VAL A 76 3.91 5.27 -1.91
C VAL A 76 4.39 6.70 -1.94
N CYS A 77 3.46 7.64 -1.73
CA CYS A 77 3.77 9.05 -1.61
C CYS A 77 3.43 9.51 -0.20
N PRO A 78 4.21 10.43 0.39
CA PRO A 78 3.87 10.97 1.68
C PRO A 78 2.59 11.80 1.58
N GLY A 79 1.68 11.57 2.53
CA GLY A 79 0.48 12.38 2.70
C GLY A 79 0.71 13.45 3.76
N PRO A 80 -0.35 14.17 4.16
CA PRO A 80 -0.23 15.18 5.21
C PRO A 80 0.25 14.55 6.52
N THR A 81 1.13 15.26 7.21
CA THR A 81 1.59 14.85 8.53
C THR A 81 0.73 15.51 9.58
N LEU A 82 0.10 14.70 10.42
CA LEU A 82 -0.69 15.20 11.53
C LEU A 82 0.23 15.46 12.71
N LYS A 83 0.22 16.69 13.20
CA LYS A 83 1.04 17.10 14.35
C LYS A 83 0.19 17.05 15.60
N ARG A 84 0.66 16.34 16.62
CA ARG A 84 0.00 16.25 17.90
C ARG A 84 0.96 16.73 18.97
N LEU A 85 0.43 17.40 19.99
CA LEU A 85 1.19 17.85 21.13
C LEU A 85 0.92 16.91 22.30
N MET A 86 1.99 16.48 22.95
CA MET A 86 1.89 15.64 24.14
C MET A 86 2.47 16.43 25.31
N PRO A 87 1.66 16.73 26.36
CA PRO A 87 2.19 17.41 27.53
C PRO A 87 3.19 16.53 28.27
N ARG A 88 4.24 17.14 28.75
CA ARG A 88 5.27 16.46 29.53
C ARG A 88 5.52 17.23 30.81
N ASP A 89 6.33 16.66 31.71
CA ASP A 89 6.69 17.27 32.98
C ASP A 89 7.20 18.71 32.78
N HIS A 90 6.92 19.56 33.76
CA HIS A 90 7.28 20.98 33.76
C HIS A 90 6.58 21.83 32.70
N GLY A 91 5.38 21.38 32.26
CA GLY A 91 4.59 22.13 31.29
C GLY A 91 5.12 22.15 29.89
N ARG A 92 6.14 21.35 29.58
CA ARG A 92 6.66 21.23 28.22
C ARG A 92 5.76 20.37 27.38
N ALA A 93 5.61 20.76 26.11
CA ALA A 93 4.86 19.98 25.12
C ALA A 93 5.82 19.41 24.09
N PHE A 94 5.63 18.16 23.75
CA PHE A 94 6.40 17.49 22.68
C PHE A 94 5.52 17.25 21.48
N ARG A 95 6.06 17.52 20.30
CA ARG A 95 5.34 17.33 19.06
C ARG A 95 5.45 15.88 18.61
N ILE A 96 4.30 15.24 18.40
CA ILE A 96 4.23 13.89 17.84
C ILE A 96 3.79 14.02 16.40
N LEU A 97 4.57 13.45 15.48
CA LEU A 97 4.27 13.46 14.08
C LEU A 97 3.54 12.18 13.71
N LYS A 98 2.28 12.31 13.27
CA LYS A 98 1.48 11.20 12.76
C LYS A 98 1.50 11.27 11.23
N ARG A 99 2.33 10.46 10.63
CA ARG A 99 2.50 10.47 9.18
C ARG A 99 1.42 9.66 8.50
N THR A 100 1.04 10.09 7.31
CA THR A 100 0.10 9.37 6.46
C THR A 100 0.77 9.06 5.12
N SER A 101 0.18 8.12 4.39
CA SER A 101 0.70 7.67 3.10
C SER A 101 -0.42 7.56 2.09
N HIS A 102 -0.09 7.84 0.84
CA HIS A 102 -0.94 7.53 -0.30
C HIS A 102 -0.28 6.38 -1.06
N MET A 103 -0.95 5.25 -1.11
CA MET A 103 -0.42 4.04 -1.75
C MET A 103 -1.10 3.81 -3.08
N THR A 104 -0.33 3.45 -4.10
CA THR A 104 -0.86 3.12 -5.42
C THR A 104 -0.28 1.79 -5.88
N VAL A 105 -1.14 0.93 -6.41
CA VAL A 105 -0.75 -0.35 -7.00
C VAL A 105 -1.30 -0.40 -8.41
N VAL A 106 -0.46 -0.75 -9.38
CA VAL A 106 -0.85 -0.91 -10.77
C VAL A 106 -0.59 -2.35 -11.17
N LEU A 107 -1.63 -3.03 -11.63
CA LEU A 107 -1.56 -4.39 -12.11
C LEU A 107 -1.65 -4.40 -13.64
N LYS A 108 -0.85 -5.24 -14.28
CA LYS A 108 -0.87 -5.45 -15.74
C LYS A 108 -0.93 -6.93 -16.03
N GLU A 109 -1.45 -7.27 -17.22
CA GLU A 109 -1.41 -8.63 -17.69
C GLU A 109 -0.02 -8.94 -18.23
N LYS A 110 0.46 -10.14 -17.93
CA LYS A 110 1.74 -10.64 -18.44
C LYS A 110 1.53 -11.14 -19.86
N GLU A 111 2.36 -10.67 -20.76
CA GLU A 111 2.32 -11.11 -22.15
C GLU A 111 2.99 -12.46 -22.36
#